data_fd2a0b87e1e9183a7a59ab363db19ef8
#
_entry.id   fd2a0b87e1e9183a7a59ab363db19ef8
#
_cell.length_a   1.000
_cell.length_b   1.000
_cell.length_c   1.000
_cell.angle_alpha   90.00
_cell.angle_beta   90.00
_cell.angle_gamma   90.00
#
_symmetry.space_group_name_H-M   'P 1'
#
loop_
_entity.id
_entity.type
_entity.pdbx_description
1 polymer ?
#
loop_
_entity_poly.entity_id
_entity_poly.type
_entity_poly.pdbx_seq_one_letter_code
_entity_poly.pdbx_strand_id
1 'polypeptide(L)'
;MDNNKFSQIWKDPLLKYSNIMTSLFHKDVVLCESDSDCKMYSIVERHLKEKSGQYSETLFIHCNGKHRMGRIAKALKSLGIKVKLIPDIDVLNDVNTLKEIIQAFGIEWDSMYKDYNVISSNLHSYKETINREDFRESVLKILNANDKKDLSRNEIKEISSKLRIISKWDMVKKCGTAAFTSGDQTNSFNNLNSKLKEAGIYIVPVGEIEKFVKDVGGHGPEWVNNVLEKYPDLNNDVYNEIKGFMKEVFEIKD
;
A
#
# COMPACT_ATOMS: atom_id res chain seq x y z
N MET A 1 -18.90 -10.12 25.42
CA MET A 1 -17.79 -10.64 24.63
C MET A 1 -17.88 -12.16 24.62
N ASP A 2 -17.87 -12.81 23.46
CA ASP A 2 -18.03 -14.26 23.36
C ASP A 2 -16.69 -14.94 23.71
N ASN A 3 -16.66 -15.70 24.83
CA ASN A 3 -15.45 -16.38 25.31
C ASN A 3 -14.85 -17.36 24.29
N ASN A 4 -15.68 -17.92 23.42
CA ASN A 4 -15.23 -18.85 22.38
C ASN A 4 -14.43 -18.13 21.30
N LYS A 5 -14.88 -16.96 20.85
CA LYS A 5 -14.17 -16.13 19.87
C LYS A 5 -12.82 -15.67 20.42
N PHE A 6 -12.79 -15.22 21.67
CA PHE A 6 -11.56 -14.82 22.34
C PHE A 6 -10.55 -15.97 22.43
N SER A 7 -11.00 -17.17 22.82
CA SER A 7 -10.16 -18.36 22.90
C SER A 7 -9.59 -18.77 21.53
N GLN A 8 -10.36 -18.62 20.45
CA GLN A 8 -9.87 -18.92 19.09
C GLN A 8 -8.78 -17.96 18.66
N ILE A 9 -8.96 -16.65 18.91
CA ILE A 9 -7.95 -15.62 18.59
C ILE A 9 -6.68 -15.87 19.39
N TRP A 10 -6.79 -16.21 20.68
CA TRP A 10 -5.64 -16.48 21.54
C TRP A 10 -4.84 -17.71 21.12
N LYS A 11 -5.49 -18.72 20.54
CA LYS A 11 -4.86 -19.94 20.05
C LYS A 11 -4.21 -19.78 18.67
N ASP A 12 -4.56 -18.74 17.92
CA ASP A 12 -3.95 -18.47 16.62
C ASP A 12 -2.60 -17.75 16.80
N PRO A 13 -1.45 -18.38 16.43
CA PRO A 13 -0.14 -17.79 16.62
C PRO A 13 0.01 -16.45 15.89
N LEU A 14 -0.59 -16.30 14.72
CA LEU A 14 -0.55 -15.08 13.94
C LEU A 14 -1.22 -13.93 14.68
N LEU A 15 -2.39 -14.19 15.26
CA LEU A 15 -3.17 -13.18 15.97
C LEU A 15 -2.58 -12.87 17.35
N LYS A 16 -2.01 -13.88 18.01
CA LYS A 16 -1.37 -13.72 19.33
C LYS A 16 -0.18 -12.75 19.30
N TYR A 17 0.62 -12.79 18.24
CA TYR A 17 1.83 -11.98 18.13
C TYR A 17 1.64 -10.65 17.38
N SER A 18 0.44 -10.32 16.92
CA SER A 18 0.16 -9.11 16.14
C SER A 18 -0.39 -7.93 16.96
N ASN A 19 -0.13 -7.87 18.25
CA ASN A 19 -0.59 -6.80 19.17
C ASN A 19 -2.12 -6.57 19.16
N ILE A 20 -2.91 -7.56 18.67
CA ILE A 20 -4.37 -7.46 18.58
C ILE A 20 -5.00 -7.15 19.93
N MET A 21 -4.44 -7.68 21.03
CA MET A 21 -5.00 -7.45 22.34
C MET A 21 -4.88 -5.99 22.80
N THR A 22 -3.85 -5.29 22.36
CA THR A 22 -3.68 -3.86 22.63
C THR A 22 -4.78 -3.03 21.98
N SER A 23 -5.33 -3.50 20.84
CA SER A 23 -6.41 -2.81 20.12
C SER A 23 -7.69 -2.61 20.93
N LEU A 24 -7.92 -3.43 21.96
CA LEU A 24 -9.08 -3.30 22.87
C LEU A 24 -9.07 -2.01 23.70
N PHE A 25 -7.91 -1.35 23.80
CA PHE A 25 -7.71 -0.14 24.59
C PHE A 25 -7.60 1.14 23.72
N HIS A 26 -7.83 1.01 22.40
CA HIS A 26 -7.74 2.13 21.46
C HIS A 26 -9.07 2.40 20.80
N LYS A 27 -9.33 3.67 20.50
CA LYS A 27 -10.55 4.13 19.84
C LYS A 27 -10.60 3.75 18.36
N ASP A 28 -9.48 3.95 17.68
CA ASP A 28 -9.32 3.65 16.27
C ASP A 28 -8.15 2.66 16.08
N VAL A 29 -8.34 1.69 15.21
CA VAL A 29 -7.29 0.73 14.83
C VAL A 29 -7.09 0.81 13.32
N VAL A 30 -5.85 1.00 12.90
CA VAL A 30 -5.46 1.06 11.49
C VAL A 30 -4.52 -0.08 11.19
N LEU A 31 -4.88 -0.89 10.19
CA LEU A 31 -4.04 -1.97 9.67
C LEU A 31 -3.25 -1.47 8.46
N CYS A 32 -1.94 -1.66 8.49
CA CYS A 32 -1.02 -1.34 7.41
C CYS A 32 -0.27 -2.59 6.95
N GLU A 33 0.33 -2.55 5.79
CA GLU A 33 1.06 -3.69 5.23
C GLU A 33 2.36 -3.95 5.99
N SER A 34 3.14 -2.90 6.24
CA SER A 34 4.46 -2.94 6.87
C SER A 34 4.56 -2.10 8.13
N ASP A 35 5.65 -2.30 8.88
CA ASP A 35 6.01 -1.48 10.05
C ASP A 35 6.35 -0.02 9.64
N SER A 36 6.96 0.15 8.47
CA SER A 36 7.31 1.47 7.93
C SER A 36 6.07 2.31 7.64
N ASP A 37 5.03 1.68 7.08
CA ASP A 37 3.73 2.33 6.84
C ASP A 37 3.13 2.79 8.16
N CYS A 38 3.09 1.89 9.15
CA CYS A 38 2.61 2.22 10.48
C CYS A 38 3.34 3.42 11.09
N LYS A 39 4.68 3.43 11.00
CA LYS A 39 5.51 4.51 11.54
C LYS A 39 5.20 5.84 10.86
N MET A 40 5.21 5.88 9.54
CA MET A 40 5.00 7.11 8.78
C MET A 40 3.58 7.64 8.96
N TYR A 41 2.56 6.79 8.80
CA TYR A 41 1.16 7.20 8.97
C TYR A 41 0.86 7.66 10.40
N SER A 42 1.43 7.02 11.42
CA SER A 42 1.23 7.44 12.81
C SER A 42 1.82 8.82 13.09
N ILE A 43 2.99 9.15 12.51
CA ILE A 43 3.63 10.45 12.64
C ILE A 43 2.75 11.54 11.99
N VAL A 44 2.28 11.30 10.77
CA VAL A 44 1.44 12.26 10.03
C VAL A 44 0.07 12.44 10.72
N GLU A 45 -0.56 11.35 11.15
CA GLU A 45 -1.84 11.38 11.85
C GLU A 45 -1.76 12.19 13.15
N ARG A 46 -0.73 11.94 13.96
CA ARG A 46 -0.50 12.68 15.21
C ARG A 46 -0.35 14.17 14.94
N HIS A 47 0.47 14.54 13.97
CA HIS A 47 0.66 15.93 13.58
C HIS A 47 -0.65 16.62 13.14
N LEU A 48 -1.48 15.93 12.35
CA LEU A 48 -2.76 16.46 11.91
C LEU A 48 -3.75 16.65 13.06
N LYS A 49 -3.83 15.68 13.98
CA LYS A 49 -4.69 15.75 15.15
C LYS A 49 -4.24 16.84 16.14
N GLU A 50 -2.96 16.96 16.41
CA GLU A 50 -2.40 18.03 17.25
C GLU A 50 -2.76 19.41 16.71
N LYS A 51 -2.65 19.62 15.39
CA LYS A 51 -3.06 20.88 14.74
C LYS A 51 -4.55 21.19 14.89
N SER A 52 -5.39 20.17 14.89
CA SER A 52 -6.84 20.32 15.09
C SER A 52 -7.26 20.34 16.58
N GLY A 53 -6.29 20.37 17.51
CA GLY A 53 -6.55 20.37 18.95
C GLY A 53 -7.07 19.02 19.48
N GLN A 54 -6.82 17.92 18.76
CA GLN A 54 -7.24 16.57 19.11
C GLN A 54 -6.05 15.73 19.57
N TYR A 55 -6.31 14.73 20.41
CA TYR A 55 -5.32 13.72 20.75
C TYR A 55 -5.46 12.47 19.88
N SER A 56 -4.32 11.85 19.54
CA SER A 56 -4.31 10.57 18.85
C SER A 56 -4.59 9.44 19.85
N GLU A 57 -5.66 8.69 19.59
CA GLU A 57 -6.02 7.44 20.29
C GLU A 57 -6.00 6.28 19.30
N THR A 58 -5.19 6.39 18.25
CA THR A 58 -5.10 5.45 17.14
C THR A 58 -3.97 4.45 17.38
N LEU A 59 -4.28 3.17 17.23
CA LEU A 59 -3.30 2.09 17.17
C LEU A 59 -3.05 1.69 15.72
N PHE A 60 -1.80 1.78 15.27
CA PHE A 60 -1.38 1.26 13.99
C PHE A 60 -0.78 -0.14 14.18
N ILE A 61 -1.25 -1.11 13.40
CA ILE A 61 -0.80 -2.51 13.45
C ILE A 61 -0.31 -2.91 12.06
N HIS A 62 0.95 -3.34 11.97
CA HIS A 62 1.48 -3.92 10.75
C HIS A 62 1.06 -5.38 10.59
N CYS A 63 0.70 -5.76 9.37
CA CYS A 63 0.19 -7.11 9.07
C CYS A 63 1.28 -8.08 8.59
N ASN A 64 2.51 -7.62 8.35
CA ASN A 64 3.59 -8.36 7.70
C ASN A 64 3.18 -8.86 6.30
N GLY A 65 2.67 -7.95 5.47
CA GLY A 65 2.26 -8.17 4.10
C GLY A 65 0.75 -8.28 3.91
N LYS A 66 0.30 -7.96 2.70
CA LYS A 66 -1.12 -7.85 2.31
C LYS A 66 -1.94 -9.11 2.53
N HIS A 67 -1.34 -10.31 2.36
CA HIS A 67 -2.03 -11.60 2.50
C HIS A 67 -2.56 -11.88 3.91
N ARG A 68 -2.10 -11.15 4.92
CA ARG A 68 -2.53 -11.32 6.31
C ARG A 68 -3.57 -10.29 6.75
N MET A 69 -3.75 -9.22 5.97
CA MET A 69 -4.60 -8.09 6.33
C MET A 69 -6.06 -8.50 6.53
N GLY A 70 -6.63 -9.28 5.60
CA GLY A 70 -8.01 -9.75 5.70
C GLY A 70 -8.27 -10.59 6.95
N ARG A 71 -7.37 -11.51 7.28
CA ARG A 71 -7.48 -12.37 8.47
C ARG A 71 -7.41 -11.57 9.78
N ILE A 72 -6.48 -10.61 9.87
CA ILE A 72 -6.34 -9.75 11.05
C ILE A 72 -7.55 -8.84 11.18
N ALA A 73 -8.01 -8.22 10.08
CA ALA A 73 -9.21 -7.38 10.07
C ALA A 73 -10.45 -8.16 10.54
N LYS A 74 -10.65 -9.38 10.03
CA LYS A 74 -11.76 -10.26 10.44
C LYS A 74 -11.73 -10.56 11.93
N ALA A 75 -10.55 -10.84 12.48
CA ALA A 75 -10.41 -11.11 13.92
C ALA A 75 -10.76 -9.89 14.77
N LEU A 76 -10.23 -8.71 14.45
CA LEU A 76 -10.51 -7.47 15.17
C LEU A 76 -11.98 -7.09 15.10
N LYS A 77 -12.59 -7.13 13.91
CA LYS A 77 -14.01 -6.85 13.73
C LYS A 77 -14.91 -7.84 14.47
N SER A 78 -14.51 -9.10 14.59
CA SER A 78 -15.24 -10.10 15.39
C SER A 78 -15.26 -9.79 16.89
N LEU A 79 -14.27 -9.00 17.37
CA LEU A 79 -14.23 -8.45 18.74
C LEU A 79 -15.00 -7.13 18.88
N GLY A 80 -15.63 -6.64 17.82
CA GLY A 80 -16.36 -5.37 17.82
C GLY A 80 -15.47 -4.13 17.68
N ILE A 81 -14.19 -4.31 17.30
CA ILE A 81 -13.24 -3.21 17.14
C ILE A 81 -13.51 -2.51 15.81
N LYS A 82 -13.51 -1.17 15.84
CA LYS A 82 -13.57 -0.35 14.64
C LYS A 82 -12.20 -0.37 13.95
N VAL A 83 -12.15 -0.92 12.75
CA VAL A 83 -10.89 -1.13 12.00
C VAL A 83 -10.95 -0.34 10.71
N LYS A 84 -9.86 0.36 10.41
CA LYS A 84 -9.53 0.90 9.09
C LYS A 84 -8.35 0.10 8.51
N LEU A 85 -8.27 0.02 7.20
CA LEU A 85 -7.24 -0.74 6.48
C LEU A 85 -6.61 0.16 5.41
N ILE A 86 -5.29 0.21 5.36
CA ILE A 86 -4.52 0.95 4.36
C ILE A 86 -3.62 -0.03 3.61
N PRO A 87 -4.08 -0.64 2.51
CA PRO A 87 -3.27 -1.50 1.67
C PRO A 87 -2.61 -0.69 0.56
N ASP A 88 -1.45 -1.16 0.09
CA ASP A 88 -0.86 -0.68 -1.15
C ASP A 88 -1.79 -0.98 -2.35
N ILE A 89 -1.66 -0.21 -3.44
CA ILE A 89 -2.52 -0.38 -4.62
C ILE A 89 -2.34 -1.76 -5.28
N ASP A 90 -1.22 -2.42 -5.05
CA ASP A 90 -0.94 -3.74 -5.60
C ASP A 90 -1.80 -4.88 -4.99
N VAL A 91 -2.59 -4.57 -3.96
CA VAL A 91 -3.65 -5.49 -3.46
C VAL A 91 -4.64 -5.83 -4.56
N LEU A 92 -4.84 -4.93 -5.53
CA LEU A 92 -5.70 -5.17 -6.70
C LEU A 92 -5.15 -6.24 -7.65
N ASN A 93 -3.85 -6.55 -7.60
CA ASN A 93 -3.25 -7.61 -8.41
C ASN A 93 -3.54 -9.02 -7.90
N ASP A 94 -3.94 -9.14 -6.63
CA ASP A 94 -4.24 -10.43 -6.00
C ASP A 94 -5.71 -10.51 -5.62
N VAL A 95 -6.49 -11.07 -6.53
CA VAL A 95 -7.95 -11.20 -6.36
C VAL A 95 -8.34 -11.98 -5.10
N ASN A 96 -7.55 -12.97 -4.70
CA ASN A 96 -7.87 -13.78 -3.53
C ASN A 96 -7.66 -12.97 -2.24
N THR A 97 -6.53 -12.27 -2.15
CA THR A 97 -6.25 -11.35 -1.04
C THR A 97 -7.30 -10.24 -0.96
N LEU A 98 -7.64 -9.62 -2.11
CA LEU A 98 -8.67 -8.58 -2.14
C LEU A 98 -10.04 -9.10 -1.68
N LYS A 99 -10.45 -10.29 -2.14
CA LYS A 99 -11.70 -10.94 -1.70
C LYS A 99 -11.71 -11.20 -0.20
N GLU A 100 -10.63 -11.71 0.36
CA GLU A 100 -10.53 -11.98 1.79
C GLU A 100 -10.68 -10.68 2.61
N ILE A 101 -10.03 -9.59 2.17
CA ILE A 101 -10.16 -8.27 2.77
C ILE A 101 -11.60 -7.78 2.69
N ILE A 102 -12.18 -7.77 1.50
CA ILE A 102 -13.56 -7.29 1.26
C ILE A 102 -14.55 -8.04 2.14
N GLN A 103 -14.46 -9.37 2.18
CA GLN A 103 -15.34 -10.21 3.03
C GLN A 103 -15.16 -9.92 4.53
N ALA A 104 -13.91 -9.64 4.98
CA ALA A 104 -13.68 -9.26 6.37
C ALA A 104 -14.37 -7.94 6.75
N PHE A 105 -14.62 -7.07 5.77
CA PHE A 105 -15.35 -5.81 5.96
C PHE A 105 -16.87 -5.93 5.68
N GLY A 106 -17.34 -7.12 5.33
CA GLY A 106 -18.77 -7.37 5.10
C GLY A 106 -19.28 -6.87 3.75
N ILE A 107 -18.39 -6.72 2.78
CA ILE A 107 -18.75 -6.32 1.42
C ILE A 107 -18.91 -7.59 0.57
N GLU A 108 -20.00 -7.66 -0.19
CA GLU A 108 -20.23 -8.74 -1.14
C GLU A 108 -19.39 -8.54 -2.39
N TRP A 109 -18.59 -9.56 -2.76
CA TRP A 109 -17.72 -9.51 -3.93
C TRP A 109 -18.44 -9.16 -5.24
N ASP A 110 -19.64 -9.72 -5.43
CA ASP A 110 -20.43 -9.52 -6.67
C ASP A 110 -20.76 -8.04 -6.90
N SER A 111 -20.87 -7.25 -5.84
CA SER A 111 -21.08 -5.80 -5.94
C SER A 111 -19.89 -5.03 -6.53
N MET A 112 -18.70 -5.61 -6.51
CA MET A 112 -17.45 -5.01 -6.95
C MET A 112 -16.85 -5.71 -8.18
N TYR A 113 -17.30 -6.92 -8.49
CA TYR A 113 -16.71 -7.77 -9.52
C TYR A 113 -16.62 -7.11 -10.89
N LYS A 114 -17.68 -6.38 -11.29
CA LYS A 114 -17.71 -5.71 -12.59
C LYS A 114 -16.59 -4.66 -12.70
N ASP A 115 -16.47 -3.80 -11.70
CA ASP A 115 -15.45 -2.73 -11.69
C ASP A 115 -14.04 -3.33 -11.60
N TYR A 116 -13.85 -4.32 -10.72
CA TYR A 116 -12.59 -5.05 -10.61
C TYR A 116 -12.18 -5.71 -11.93
N ASN A 117 -13.10 -6.35 -12.63
CA ASN A 117 -12.82 -7.06 -13.89
C ASN A 117 -12.38 -6.10 -15.00
N VAL A 118 -12.98 -4.90 -15.09
CA VAL A 118 -12.54 -3.85 -16.03
C VAL A 118 -11.10 -3.42 -15.74
N ILE A 119 -10.74 -3.22 -14.47
CA ILE A 119 -9.39 -2.84 -14.08
C ILE A 119 -8.41 -3.98 -14.41
N SER A 120 -8.69 -5.20 -13.91
CA SER A 120 -7.81 -6.35 -14.00
C SER A 120 -7.57 -6.82 -15.43
N SER A 121 -8.64 -6.95 -16.27
CA SER A 121 -8.51 -7.41 -17.64
C SER A 121 -7.66 -6.48 -18.50
N ASN A 122 -7.81 -5.18 -18.34
CA ASN A 122 -7.00 -4.19 -19.04
C ASN A 122 -5.52 -4.23 -18.61
N LEU A 123 -5.26 -4.52 -17.32
CA LEU A 123 -3.89 -4.63 -16.82
C LEU A 123 -3.22 -5.95 -17.26
N HIS A 124 -3.97 -7.04 -17.37
CA HIS A 124 -3.44 -8.33 -17.81
C HIS A 124 -3.27 -8.42 -19.34
N SER A 125 -4.04 -7.68 -20.11
CA SER A 125 -3.94 -7.68 -21.59
C SER A 125 -2.72 -6.89 -22.10
N TYR A 126 -2.07 -6.11 -21.25
CA TYR A 126 -0.89 -5.35 -21.63
C TYR A 126 0.32 -6.26 -21.81
N LYS A 127 0.83 -6.33 -23.03
CA LYS A 127 2.12 -6.96 -23.35
C LYS A 127 3.12 -5.84 -23.65
N GLU A 128 4.01 -5.60 -22.73
CA GLU A 128 5.16 -4.74 -23.00
C GLU A 128 6.10 -5.47 -23.97
N THR A 129 6.43 -4.81 -25.06
CA THR A 129 7.45 -5.31 -25.98
C THR A 129 8.74 -4.56 -25.76
N ILE A 130 9.82 -5.30 -25.51
CA ILE A 130 11.15 -4.70 -25.46
C ILE A 130 11.56 -4.41 -26.89
N ASN A 131 11.77 -3.12 -27.21
CA ASN A 131 12.33 -2.74 -28.51
C ASN A 131 13.75 -3.30 -28.62
N ARG A 132 14.00 -4.06 -29.70
CA ARG A 132 15.27 -4.75 -29.90
C ARG A 132 16.46 -3.79 -30.04
N GLU A 133 16.27 -2.66 -30.74
CA GLU A 133 17.33 -1.67 -30.96
C GLU A 133 17.63 -0.91 -29.66
N ASP A 134 16.62 -0.44 -28.95
CA ASP A 134 16.80 0.26 -27.65
C ASP A 134 17.48 -0.64 -26.60
N PHE A 135 17.13 -1.93 -26.61
CA PHE A 135 17.81 -2.92 -25.75
C PHE A 135 19.26 -3.09 -26.14
N ARG A 136 19.54 -3.26 -27.47
CA ARG A 136 20.89 -3.42 -27.98
C ARG A 136 21.75 -2.19 -27.64
N GLU A 137 21.28 -0.98 -27.88
CA GLU A 137 22.00 0.26 -27.56
C GLU A 137 22.28 0.36 -26.05
N SER A 138 21.29 0.04 -25.21
CA SER A 138 21.45 0.06 -23.76
C SER A 138 22.49 -0.94 -23.27
N VAL A 139 22.51 -2.14 -23.84
CA VAL A 139 23.50 -3.17 -23.49
C VAL A 139 24.89 -2.79 -24.00
N LEU A 140 25.01 -2.29 -25.24
CA LEU A 140 26.27 -1.84 -25.80
C LEU A 140 26.86 -0.70 -24.96
N LYS A 141 26.04 0.24 -24.49
CA LYS A 141 26.50 1.32 -23.60
C LYS A 141 27.10 0.79 -22.30
N ILE A 142 26.52 -0.25 -21.71
CA ILE A 142 27.05 -0.87 -20.49
C ILE A 142 28.36 -1.61 -20.80
N LEU A 143 28.40 -2.37 -21.90
CA LEU A 143 29.59 -3.15 -22.28
C LEU A 143 30.77 -2.24 -22.65
N ASN A 144 30.52 -1.08 -23.28
CA ASN A 144 31.54 -0.14 -23.69
C ASN A 144 31.98 0.82 -22.57
N ALA A 145 31.38 0.75 -21.39
CA ALA A 145 31.74 1.60 -20.25
C ALA A 145 33.08 1.25 -19.61
N ASN A 146 33.57 0.01 -19.84
CA ASN A 146 34.89 -0.41 -19.43
C ASN A 146 35.43 -1.55 -20.34
N ASP A 147 36.76 -1.73 -20.37
CA ASP A 147 37.46 -2.74 -21.20
C ASP A 147 37.80 -4.02 -20.43
N LYS A 148 37.16 -4.28 -19.29
CA LYS A 148 37.41 -5.48 -18.52
C LYS A 148 36.91 -6.72 -19.27
N LYS A 149 37.67 -7.81 -19.18
CA LYS A 149 37.33 -9.08 -19.84
C LYS A 149 36.04 -9.69 -19.31
N ASP A 150 35.77 -9.53 -18.02
CA ASP A 150 34.63 -10.13 -17.35
C ASP A 150 33.63 -9.05 -16.85
N LEU A 151 32.34 -9.32 -16.98
CA LEU A 151 31.29 -8.46 -16.48
C LEU A 151 31.25 -8.44 -14.94
N SER A 152 31.19 -7.28 -14.36
CA SER A 152 30.97 -7.10 -12.93
C SER A 152 29.54 -7.52 -12.53
N ARG A 153 29.32 -7.80 -11.24
CA ARG A 153 27.97 -8.08 -10.70
C ARG A 153 26.99 -6.93 -10.95
N ASN A 154 27.47 -5.68 -10.96
CA ASN A 154 26.63 -4.51 -11.20
C ASN A 154 26.19 -4.44 -12.67
N GLU A 155 27.09 -4.68 -13.61
CA GLU A 155 26.79 -4.73 -15.05
C GLU A 155 25.80 -5.86 -15.36
N ILE A 156 25.99 -7.06 -14.76
CA ILE A 156 25.05 -8.19 -14.91
C ILE A 156 23.66 -7.80 -14.39
N LYS A 157 23.57 -7.15 -13.22
CA LYS A 157 22.29 -6.67 -12.67
C LYS A 157 21.64 -5.64 -13.58
N GLU A 158 22.42 -4.70 -14.11
CA GLU A 158 21.92 -3.64 -14.99
C GLU A 158 21.39 -4.22 -16.31
N ILE A 159 22.12 -5.12 -16.97
CA ILE A 159 21.67 -5.83 -18.18
C ILE A 159 20.41 -6.65 -17.89
N SER A 160 20.39 -7.38 -16.77
CA SER A 160 19.24 -8.17 -16.35
C SER A 160 18.01 -7.30 -16.10
N SER A 161 18.19 -6.09 -15.57
CA SER A 161 17.10 -5.13 -15.37
C SER A 161 16.48 -4.64 -16.68
N LYS A 162 17.27 -4.54 -17.76
CA LYS A 162 16.77 -4.18 -19.11
C LYS A 162 15.96 -5.27 -19.77
N LEU A 163 16.19 -6.53 -19.38
CA LEU A 163 15.41 -7.70 -19.84
C LEU A 163 14.12 -7.88 -19.03
N ARG A 164 13.99 -7.22 -17.90
CA ARG A 164 12.80 -7.35 -17.06
C ARG A 164 11.63 -6.65 -17.75
N ILE A 165 10.69 -7.46 -18.23
CA ILE A 165 9.40 -6.98 -18.70
C ILE A 165 8.67 -6.39 -17.50
N ILE A 166 8.46 -5.07 -17.52
CA ILE A 166 7.69 -4.39 -16.49
C ILE A 166 6.22 -4.75 -16.74
N SER A 167 5.63 -5.48 -15.82
CA SER A 167 4.19 -5.74 -15.89
C SER A 167 3.43 -4.42 -15.70
N LYS A 168 2.23 -4.32 -16.26
CA LYS A 168 1.40 -3.12 -16.02
C LYS A 168 1.07 -2.95 -14.53
N TRP A 169 1.07 -4.03 -13.76
CA TRP A 169 0.96 -4.00 -12.30
C TRP A 169 2.18 -3.37 -11.62
N ASP A 170 3.41 -3.58 -12.14
CA ASP A 170 4.60 -2.86 -11.67
C ASP A 170 4.47 -1.36 -11.95
N MET A 171 3.84 -0.96 -13.06
CA MET A 171 3.53 0.45 -13.35
C MET A 171 2.49 1.00 -12.36
N VAL A 172 1.43 0.25 -12.09
CA VAL A 172 0.42 0.63 -11.07
C VAL A 172 1.06 0.80 -9.71
N LYS A 173 1.94 -0.09 -9.30
CA LYS A 173 2.69 0.03 -8.05
C LYS A 173 3.59 1.27 -8.01
N LYS A 174 4.22 1.64 -9.14
CA LYS A 174 5.13 2.79 -9.23
C LYS A 174 4.43 4.14 -9.38
N CYS A 175 3.33 4.17 -10.13
CA CYS A 175 2.63 5.40 -10.53
C CYS A 175 1.27 5.57 -9.83
N GLY A 176 0.86 4.59 -9.05
CA GLY A 176 -0.45 4.61 -8.40
C GLY A 176 -1.59 4.68 -9.41
N THR A 177 -2.62 5.42 -9.06
CA THR A 177 -3.83 5.62 -9.88
C THR A 177 -3.55 6.29 -11.23
N ALA A 178 -2.44 7.02 -11.38
CA ALA A 178 -2.03 7.61 -12.65
C ALA A 178 -1.72 6.57 -13.75
N ALA A 179 -1.51 5.30 -13.37
CA ALA A 179 -1.34 4.21 -14.33
C ALA A 179 -2.64 3.78 -15.04
N PHE A 180 -3.80 4.20 -14.55
CA PHE A 180 -5.10 3.97 -15.20
C PHE A 180 -5.32 5.01 -16.30
N THR A 181 -5.05 4.63 -17.54
CA THR A 181 -4.99 5.57 -18.68
C THR A 181 -6.27 5.66 -19.49
N SER A 182 -7.22 4.74 -19.32
CA SER A 182 -8.52 4.78 -20.00
C SER A 182 -9.62 5.33 -19.08
N GLY A 183 -10.61 6.05 -19.64
CA GLY A 183 -11.75 6.56 -18.88
C GLY A 183 -12.52 5.46 -18.16
N ASP A 184 -12.68 4.29 -18.78
CA ASP A 184 -13.39 3.16 -18.18
C ASP A 184 -12.62 2.58 -16.96
N GLN A 185 -11.28 2.48 -17.06
CA GLN A 185 -10.47 2.02 -15.94
C GLN A 185 -10.54 2.99 -14.76
N THR A 186 -10.42 4.29 -15.06
CA THR A 186 -10.48 5.34 -14.04
C THR A 186 -11.85 5.35 -13.36
N ASN A 187 -12.94 5.27 -14.13
CA ASN A 187 -14.29 5.23 -13.58
C ASN A 187 -14.51 3.96 -12.72
N SER A 188 -14.10 2.80 -13.23
CA SER A 188 -14.23 1.54 -12.50
C SER A 188 -13.38 1.54 -11.21
N PHE A 189 -12.17 2.12 -11.25
CA PHE A 189 -11.37 2.28 -10.04
C PHE A 189 -12.05 3.21 -9.04
N ASN A 190 -12.58 4.35 -9.48
CA ASN A 190 -13.25 5.31 -8.60
C ASN A 190 -14.49 4.69 -7.94
N ASN A 191 -15.31 3.93 -8.70
CA ASN A 191 -16.46 3.22 -8.17
C ASN A 191 -16.07 2.17 -7.12
N LEU A 192 -15.05 1.36 -7.42
CA LEU A 192 -14.53 0.35 -6.52
C LEU A 192 -13.94 1.01 -5.26
N ASN A 193 -13.12 2.03 -5.41
CA ASN A 193 -12.45 2.74 -4.33
C ASN A 193 -13.46 3.45 -3.40
N SER A 194 -14.53 4.04 -3.95
CA SER A 194 -15.60 4.65 -3.13
C SER A 194 -16.24 3.62 -2.20
N LYS A 195 -16.62 2.46 -2.71
CA LYS A 195 -17.20 1.37 -1.91
C LYS A 195 -16.23 0.85 -0.84
N LEU A 196 -14.94 0.77 -1.18
CA LEU A 196 -13.90 0.39 -0.21
C LEU A 196 -13.77 1.41 0.91
N LYS A 197 -13.73 2.70 0.57
CA LYS A 197 -13.64 3.81 1.55
C LYS A 197 -14.84 3.85 2.48
N GLU A 198 -16.06 3.67 1.97
CA GLU A 198 -17.28 3.58 2.78
C GLU A 198 -17.21 2.47 3.84
N ALA A 199 -16.51 1.39 3.54
CA ALA A 199 -16.27 0.30 4.48
C ALA A 199 -15.07 0.51 5.42
N GLY A 200 -14.23 1.52 5.16
CA GLY A 200 -13.02 1.81 5.94
C GLY A 200 -11.74 1.21 5.35
N ILE A 201 -11.72 0.91 4.05
CA ILE A 201 -10.54 0.43 3.33
C ILE A 201 -10.05 1.55 2.41
N TYR A 202 -8.81 2.00 2.60
CA TYR A 202 -8.21 3.15 1.91
C TYR A 202 -6.98 2.70 1.12
N ILE A 203 -7.12 2.47 -0.18
CA ILE A 203 -6.00 2.10 -1.05
C ILE A 203 -5.05 3.29 -1.21
N VAL A 204 -3.73 3.04 -1.10
CA VAL A 204 -2.69 4.06 -1.29
C VAL A 204 -2.71 4.57 -2.75
N PRO A 205 -3.09 5.84 -2.99
CA PRO A 205 -3.36 6.32 -4.35
C PRO A 205 -2.10 6.48 -5.19
N VAL A 206 -0.97 6.70 -4.56
CA VAL A 206 0.35 6.88 -5.20
C VAL A 206 1.08 5.57 -5.49
N GLY A 207 0.49 4.43 -5.09
CA GLY A 207 1.03 3.09 -5.31
C GLY A 207 1.54 2.44 -4.03
N GLU A 208 2.59 2.94 -3.48
CA GLU A 208 3.24 2.54 -2.22
C GLU A 208 3.63 3.79 -1.43
N ILE A 209 3.87 3.67 -0.12
CA ILE A 209 4.11 4.81 0.77
C ILE A 209 5.28 5.68 0.35
N GLU A 210 6.33 5.09 -0.21
CA GLU A 210 7.52 5.80 -0.66
C GLU A 210 7.24 6.81 -1.78
N LYS A 211 6.12 6.68 -2.47
CA LYS A 211 5.75 7.58 -3.57
C LYS A 211 5.09 8.88 -3.11
N PHE A 212 4.74 9.00 -1.83
CA PHE A 212 4.29 10.28 -1.28
C PHE A 212 5.41 11.32 -1.22
N VAL A 213 6.68 10.88 -1.01
CA VAL A 213 7.85 11.78 -1.00
C VAL A 213 8.85 11.28 -2.03
N LYS A 214 8.73 11.78 -3.27
CA LYS A 214 9.39 11.23 -4.47
C LYS A 214 10.89 11.49 -4.57
N ASP A 215 11.39 12.51 -3.87
CA ASP A 215 12.78 12.94 -3.94
C ASP A 215 13.68 12.34 -2.85
N VAL A 216 13.15 11.36 -2.13
CA VAL A 216 13.89 10.58 -1.12
C VAL A 216 13.96 9.13 -1.57
N GLY A 217 15.18 8.64 -1.72
CA GLY A 217 15.44 7.24 -2.04
C GLY A 217 15.37 6.32 -0.83
N GLY A 218 15.46 5.02 -1.09
CA GLY A 218 15.37 3.97 -0.08
C GLY A 218 14.01 3.26 -0.11
N HIS A 219 13.84 2.31 0.80
CA HIS A 219 12.62 1.54 0.95
C HIS A 219 12.43 1.14 2.41
N GLY A 220 11.20 1.01 2.84
CA GLY A 220 10.88 0.56 4.19
C GLY A 220 11.42 1.50 5.29
N PRO A 221 12.00 0.95 6.39
CA PRO A 221 12.47 1.74 7.52
C PRO A 221 13.55 2.76 7.17
N GLU A 222 14.42 2.45 6.20
CA GLU A 222 15.45 3.35 5.71
C GLU A 222 14.82 4.58 5.07
N TRP A 223 13.81 4.40 4.20
CA TRP A 223 13.11 5.51 3.56
C TRP A 223 12.46 6.43 4.60
N VAL A 224 11.76 5.87 5.59
CA VAL A 224 11.11 6.67 6.63
C VAL A 224 12.12 7.53 7.38
N ASN A 225 13.27 6.97 7.74
CA ASN A 225 14.33 7.71 8.42
C ASN A 225 14.90 8.82 7.54
N ASN A 226 15.20 8.52 6.26
CA ASN A 226 15.72 9.48 5.29
C ASN A 226 14.74 10.65 5.05
N VAL A 227 13.43 10.37 4.99
CA VAL A 227 12.40 11.42 4.85
C VAL A 227 12.38 12.33 6.06
N LEU A 228 12.37 11.77 7.27
CA LEU A 228 12.31 12.55 8.51
C LEU A 228 13.61 13.34 8.77
N GLU A 229 14.75 12.81 8.34
CA GLU A 229 16.05 13.50 8.42
C GLU A 229 16.12 14.67 7.44
N LYS A 230 15.69 14.44 6.19
CA LYS A 230 15.71 15.46 5.14
C LYS A 230 14.66 16.55 5.35
N TYR A 231 13.50 16.17 5.86
CA TYR A 231 12.36 17.05 6.07
C TYR A 231 11.80 16.91 7.49
N PRO A 232 12.50 17.43 8.51
CA PRO A 232 12.09 17.28 9.92
C PRO A 232 10.81 18.03 10.29
N ASP A 233 10.47 19.09 9.54
CA ASP A 233 9.23 19.84 9.76
C ASP A 233 8.09 19.26 8.93
N LEU A 234 7.10 18.67 9.59
CA LEU A 234 5.89 18.12 8.96
C LEU A 234 4.97 19.19 8.36
N ASN A 235 5.25 20.48 8.55
CA ASN A 235 4.55 21.54 7.83
C ASN A 235 5.04 21.71 6.40
N ASN A 236 6.20 21.16 6.05
CA ASN A 236 6.73 21.21 4.69
C ASN A 236 5.74 20.68 3.66
N ASP A 237 5.71 21.32 2.49
CA ASP A 237 4.79 20.98 1.39
C ASP A 237 4.98 19.58 0.83
N VAL A 238 6.16 18.97 1.01
CA VAL A 238 6.40 17.59 0.56
C VAL A 238 5.45 16.59 1.21
N TYR A 239 4.89 16.92 2.37
CA TYR A 239 3.92 16.10 3.08
C TYR A 239 2.46 16.38 2.68
N ASN A 240 2.18 17.32 1.77
CA ASN A 240 0.80 17.71 1.47
C ASN A 240 -0.02 16.55 0.91
N GLU A 241 0.57 15.70 0.06
CA GLU A 241 -0.12 14.56 -0.53
C GLU A 241 -0.46 13.48 0.52
N ILE A 242 0.49 13.11 1.39
CA ILE A 242 0.23 12.15 2.46
C ILE A 242 -0.69 12.74 3.54
N LYS A 243 -0.57 14.04 3.86
CA LYS A 243 -1.50 14.72 4.77
C LYS A 243 -2.92 14.71 4.24
N GLY A 244 -3.10 14.98 2.94
CA GLY A 244 -4.40 14.91 2.27
C GLY A 244 -5.02 13.51 2.37
N PHE A 245 -4.24 12.49 2.08
CA PHE A 245 -4.66 11.09 2.23
C PHE A 245 -5.05 10.75 3.67
N MET A 246 -4.24 11.13 4.65
CA MET A 246 -4.51 10.86 6.07
C MET A 246 -5.71 11.65 6.61
N LYS A 247 -5.95 12.89 6.12
CA LYS A 247 -7.17 13.64 6.43
C LYS A 247 -8.41 12.88 5.97
N GLU A 248 -8.36 12.29 4.78
CA GLU A 248 -9.45 11.44 4.27
C GLU A 248 -9.65 10.20 5.15
N VAL A 249 -8.57 9.47 5.48
CA VAL A 249 -8.63 8.27 6.34
C VAL A 249 -9.28 8.56 7.69
N PHE A 250 -8.98 9.71 8.29
CA PHE A 250 -9.45 10.07 9.64
C PHE A 250 -10.60 11.09 9.65
N GLU A 251 -11.09 11.48 8.47
CA GLU A 251 -12.20 12.46 8.33
C GLU A 251 -11.89 13.79 9.05
N ILE A 252 -10.58 14.20 9.03
CA ILE A 252 -10.13 15.43 9.64
C ILE A 252 -10.47 16.58 8.69
N LYS A 253 -11.31 17.51 9.16
CA LYS A 253 -11.68 18.75 8.43
C LYS A 253 -10.56 19.79 8.57
N ASP A 254 -10.42 20.63 7.54
CA ASP A 254 -9.49 21.77 7.54
C ASP A 254 -9.92 22.83 8.56
#